data_6948586ad26560eeb87441cfe549ed98
#
_entry.id   6948586ad26560eeb87441cfe549ed98
#
_cell.length_a   1.000
_cell.length_b   1.000
_cell.length_c   1.000
_cell.angle_alpha   90.00
_cell.angle_beta   90.00
_cell.angle_gamma   90.00
#
_symmetry.space_group_name_H-M   'P 1'
#
loop_
_entity.id
_entity.type
_entity.pdbx_description
1 polymer ?
#
loop_
_entity_poly.entity_id
_entity_poly.type
_entity_poly.pdbx_seq_one_letter_code
_entity_poly.pdbx_strand_id
1 'polypeptide(L)'
;TSGTYYAVGGVLKTVLDSKLTLSTLNVESTGASVANVNMITDGEAQMAILQSDVINYAHEGTNSFDGAPETNALWVAGIYNETVQILAKPGINTVSDLKGKTICVGDVGSGTEINAWQVLGAAGLTKDDVNAVNGSFQDGVDQLKDGKIDAAFTVAGAPTTAIVDYATTNTLNLVSLSDDELAAIQEAYPFLIRDDLAAGTYTGQDADVTCVAIQATLVASEELSEDVVYEFVKAMFDNKDALTEGHAKFGFLDPETASAGATVTMHPGAEKYYKEIGVL
;
A
#
# COMPACT_ATOMS: atom_id res chain seq x y z
N THR A 1 7.86 -1.82 -10.37
CA THR A 1 7.91 -3.27 -10.05
C THR A 1 8.68 -3.60 -8.77
N SER A 2 9.30 -2.63 -8.11
CA SER A 2 9.99 -2.81 -6.82
C SER A 2 9.06 -2.82 -5.60
N GLY A 3 7.78 -2.53 -5.78
CA GLY A 3 6.74 -2.58 -4.76
C GLY A 3 6.02 -3.94 -4.72
N THR A 4 5.16 -4.12 -3.70
CA THR A 4 4.51 -5.40 -3.40
C THR A 4 3.34 -5.73 -4.36
N TYR A 5 2.62 -4.74 -4.89
CA TYR A 5 1.41 -4.96 -5.72
C TYR A 5 1.66 -5.85 -6.94
N TYR A 6 2.72 -5.57 -7.69
CA TYR A 6 3.03 -6.34 -8.90
C TYR A 6 3.38 -7.80 -8.58
N ALA A 7 4.15 -8.02 -7.50
CA ALA A 7 4.51 -9.37 -7.04
C ALA A 7 3.25 -10.15 -6.59
N VAL A 8 2.40 -9.52 -5.80
CA VAL A 8 1.12 -10.10 -5.33
C VAL A 8 0.19 -10.40 -6.52
N GLY A 9 0.03 -9.47 -7.45
CA GLY A 9 -0.73 -9.69 -8.69
C GLY A 9 -0.20 -10.85 -9.52
N GLY A 10 1.12 -10.98 -9.65
CA GLY A 10 1.77 -12.10 -10.34
C GLY A 10 1.49 -13.46 -9.71
N VAL A 11 1.45 -13.52 -8.37
CA VAL A 11 1.08 -14.74 -7.63
C VAL A 11 -0.40 -15.06 -7.80
N LEU A 12 -1.30 -14.06 -7.71
CA LEU A 12 -2.72 -14.25 -8.00
C LEU A 12 -2.90 -14.87 -9.39
N LYS A 13 -2.27 -14.31 -10.42
CA LYS A 13 -2.33 -14.88 -11.77
C LYS A 13 -1.83 -16.32 -11.79
N THR A 14 -0.65 -16.57 -11.25
CA THR A 14 -0.02 -17.90 -11.32
C THR A 14 -0.86 -18.97 -10.65
N VAL A 15 -1.47 -18.67 -9.51
CA VAL A 15 -2.24 -19.63 -8.73
C VAL A 15 -3.67 -19.75 -9.22
N LEU A 16 -4.32 -18.65 -9.60
CA LEU A 16 -5.75 -18.62 -9.85
C LEU A 16 -6.14 -18.79 -11.32
N ASP A 17 -5.29 -18.45 -12.29
CA ASP A 17 -5.65 -18.44 -13.73
C ASP A 17 -6.22 -19.78 -14.22
N SER A 18 -5.70 -20.90 -13.70
CA SER A 18 -6.22 -22.24 -14.03
C SER A 18 -7.47 -22.68 -13.27
N LYS A 19 -7.93 -21.87 -12.33
CA LYS A 19 -9.07 -22.15 -11.44
C LYS A 19 -10.28 -21.27 -11.75
N LEU A 20 -10.05 -20.18 -12.48
CA LEU A 20 -11.10 -19.30 -12.97
C LEU A 20 -11.67 -19.84 -14.29
N THR A 21 -13.00 -19.86 -14.39
CA THR A 21 -13.70 -20.34 -15.59
C THR A 21 -14.40 -19.22 -16.34
N LEU A 22 -14.69 -18.12 -15.65
CA LEU A 22 -15.41 -16.95 -16.18
C LEU A 22 -14.48 -15.83 -16.65
N SER A 23 -13.20 -15.90 -16.27
CA SER A 23 -12.22 -14.86 -16.58
C SER A 23 -10.79 -15.42 -16.69
N THR A 24 -9.88 -14.60 -17.18
CA THR A 24 -8.42 -14.83 -17.16
C THR A 24 -7.74 -13.59 -16.59
N LEU A 25 -6.60 -13.77 -15.90
CA LEU A 25 -5.89 -12.66 -15.28
C LEU A 25 -4.75 -12.16 -16.18
N ASN A 26 -4.72 -10.86 -16.41
CA ASN A 26 -3.57 -10.14 -16.94
C ASN A 26 -3.08 -9.12 -15.91
N VAL A 27 -1.78 -9.08 -15.65
CA VAL A 27 -1.20 -8.25 -14.59
C VAL A 27 -0.33 -7.18 -15.22
N GLU A 28 -0.66 -5.93 -14.91
CA GLU A 28 0.04 -4.75 -15.41
C GLU A 28 0.69 -3.97 -14.27
N SER A 29 1.80 -3.31 -14.57
CA SER A 29 2.49 -2.41 -13.65
C SER A 29 2.04 -0.97 -13.90
N THR A 30 1.78 -0.22 -12.84
CA THR A 30 1.23 1.13 -12.90
C THR A 30 1.99 2.10 -11.99
N GLY A 31 1.53 3.35 -11.91
CA GLY A 31 1.95 4.36 -10.95
C GLY A 31 1.32 4.23 -9.56
N ALA A 32 0.75 3.07 -9.23
CA ALA A 32 0.10 2.73 -7.97
C ALA A 32 -1.30 3.38 -7.77
N SER A 33 -1.68 3.75 -6.54
CA SER A 33 -3.07 3.80 -6.10
C SER A 33 -3.97 4.76 -6.88
N VAL A 34 -3.58 6.01 -7.08
CA VAL A 34 -4.40 6.98 -7.84
C VAL A 34 -4.49 6.60 -9.31
N ALA A 35 -3.36 6.16 -9.90
CA ALA A 35 -3.34 5.68 -11.28
C ALA A 35 -4.26 4.46 -11.45
N ASN A 36 -4.31 3.57 -10.45
CA ASN A 36 -5.15 2.37 -10.46
C ASN A 36 -6.64 2.70 -10.40
N VAL A 37 -7.04 3.69 -9.60
CA VAL A 37 -8.42 4.20 -9.61
C VAL A 37 -8.78 4.75 -10.99
N ASN A 38 -7.93 5.61 -11.55
CA ASN A 38 -8.18 6.20 -12.87
C ASN A 38 -8.31 5.13 -13.96
N MET A 39 -7.46 4.10 -13.96
CA MET A 39 -7.56 2.99 -14.92
C MET A 39 -8.88 2.20 -14.80
N ILE A 40 -9.43 2.04 -13.59
CA ILE A 40 -10.75 1.44 -13.42
C ILE A 40 -11.84 2.39 -13.96
N THR A 41 -11.77 3.67 -13.65
CA THR A 41 -12.70 4.69 -14.13
C THR A 41 -12.73 4.78 -15.65
N ASP A 42 -11.54 4.72 -16.28
CA ASP A 42 -11.39 4.78 -17.73
C ASP A 42 -11.70 3.44 -18.43
N GLY A 43 -11.98 2.36 -17.68
CA GLY A 43 -12.26 1.02 -18.21
C GLY A 43 -11.03 0.27 -18.72
N GLU A 44 -9.82 0.79 -18.43
CA GLU A 44 -8.55 0.18 -18.83
C GLU A 44 -8.17 -1.01 -17.94
N ALA A 45 -8.62 -1.01 -16.67
CA ALA A 45 -8.49 -2.14 -15.75
C ALA A 45 -9.85 -2.53 -15.15
N GLN A 46 -10.05 -3.81 -14.89
CA GLN A 46 -11.28 -4.32 -14.27
C GLN A 46 -11.12 -4.55 -12.77
N MET A 47 -9.91 -4.79 -12.30
CA MET A 47 -9.57 -4.96 -10.89
C MET A 47 -8.23 -4.29 -10.62
N ALA A 48 -8.03 -3.84 -9.38
CA ALA A 48 -6.76 -3.23 -8.98
C ALA A 48 -6.45 -3.47 -7.50
N ILE A 49 -5.16 -3.42 -7.16
CA ILE A 49 -4.69 -3.33 -5.77
C ILE A 49 -4.31 -1.88 -5.51
N LEU A 50 -4.84 -1.31 -4.42
CA LEU A 50 -4.58 0.07 -4.04
C LEU A 50 -4.77 0.26 -2.53
N GLN A 51 -4.44 1.43 -2.00
CA GLN A 51 -4.59 1.73 -0.58
C GLN A 51 -6.03 2.06 -0.21
N SER A 52 -6.45 1.66 0.99
CA SER A 52 -7.81 1.87 1.51
C SER A 52 -8.18 3.35 1.71
N ASP A 53 -7.23 4.21 2.01
CA ASP A 53 -7.45 5.66 2.09
C ASP A 53 -7.66 6.26 0.69
N VAL A 54 -6.91 5.81 -0.31
CA VAL A 54 -7.01 6.34 -1.68
C VAL A 54 -8.37 6.03 -2.30
N ILE A 55 -8.90 4.80 -2.11
CA ILE A 55 -10.25 4.50 -2.61
C ILE A 55 -11.32 5.33 -1.89
N ASN A 56 -11.14 5.60 -0.58
CA ASN A 56 -12.03 6.48 0.15
C ASN A 56 -11.99 7.91 -0.40
N TYR A 57 -10.79 8.47 -0.63
CA TYR A 57 -10.63 9.80 -1.24
C TYR A 57 -11.24 9.88 -2.64
N ALA A 58 -11.11 8.81 -3.42
CA ALA A 58 -11.74 8.74 -4.73
C ALA A 58 -13.27 8.84 -4.63
N HIS A 59 -13.90 8.05 -3.77
CA HIS A 59 -15.35 8.07 -3.58
C HIS A 59 -15.86 9.39 -3.01
N GLU A 60 -15.11 10.02 -2.10
CA GLU A 60 -15.45 11.32 -1.52
C GLU A 60 -15.15 12.51 -2.44
N GLY A 61 -14.35 12.34 -3.50
CA GLY A 61 -13.86 13.42 -4.34
C GLY A 61 -12.95 14.38 -3.57
N THR A 62 -12.06 13.86 -2.73
CA THR A 62 -11.13 14.62 -1.91
C THR A 62 -9.67 14.28 -2.23
N ASN A 63 -8.71 14.98 -1.62
CA ASN A 63 -7.28 14.79 -1.84
C ASN A 63 -6.92 14.85 -3.34
N SER A 64 -6.37 13.79 -3.92
CA SER A 64 -5.99 13.72 -5.35
C SER A 64 -7.18 13.75 -6.31
N PHE A 65 -8.41 13.58 -5.80
CA PHE A 65 -9.67 13.57 -6.54
C PHE A 65 -10.54 14.81 -6.26
N ASP A 66 -9.94 15.91 -5.79
CA ASP A 66 -10.66 17.10 -5.33
C ASP A 66 -11.68 17.64 -6.34
N GLY A 67 -12.95 17.61 -5.95
CA GLY A 67 -14.09 18.03 -6.76
C GLY A 67 -14.51 17.07 -7.89
N ALA A 68 -13.86 15.89 -8.01
CA ALA A 68 -14.15 14.88 -9.04
C ALA A 68 -14.24 13.48 -8.39
N PRO A 69 -15.34 13.12 -7.72
CA PRO A 69 -15.50 11.82 -7.11
C PRO A 69 -15.54 10.70 -8.17
N GLU A 70 -14.80 9.62 -7.89
CA GLU A 70 -14.70 8.41 -8.69
C GLU A 70 -15.23 7.22 -7.86
N THR A 71 -16.41 6.75 -8.19
CA THR A 71 -17.15 5.78 -7.34
C THR A 71 -17.31 4.39 -7.94
N ASN A 72 -16.83 4.17 -9.16
CA ASN A 72 -17.01 2.91 -9.91
C ASN A 72 -16.04 1.79 -9.52
N ALA A 73 -15.04 2.06 -8.69
CA ALA A 73 -14.21 1.03 -8.06
C ALA A 73 -14.84 0.61 -6.72
N LEU A 74 -15.23 -0.66 -6.61
CA LEU A 74 -15.92 -1.21 -5.44
C LEU A 74 -14.99 -2.13 -4.65
N TRP A 75 -15.18 -2.18 -3.33
CA TRP A 75 -14.38 -3.01 -2.43
C TRP A 75 -14.56 -4.50 -2.70
N VAL A 76 -13.46 -5.23 -2.75
CA VAL A 76 -13.45 -6.69 -2.85
C VAL A 76 -12.86 -7.33 -1.60
N ALA A 77 -11.64 -6.94 -1.21
CA ALA A 77 -10.96 -7.51 -0.05
C ALA A 77 -9.83 -6.62 0.47
N GLY A 78 -9.69 -6.47 1.79
CA GLY A 78 -8.42 -6.07 2.39
C GLY A 78 -7.43 -7.24 2.32
N ILE A 79 -6.18 -6.99 1.94
CA ILE A 79 -5.22 -8.07 1.67
C ILE A 79 -4.12 -8.12 2.74
N TYR A 80 -3.41 -7.03 2.97
CA TYR A 80 -2.31 -6.92 3.93
C TYR A 80 -2.05 -5.45 4.28
N ASN A 81 -1.25 -5.23 5.35
CA ASN A 81 -0.81 -3.89 5.71
C ASN A 81 0.44 -3.48 4.91
N GLU A 82 0.46 -2.23 4.49
CA GLU A 82 1.60 -1.54 3.87
C GLU A 82 2.20 -0.59 4.88
N THR A 83 3.37 -0.96 5.38
CA THR A 83 4.10 -0.19 6.37
C THR A 83 4.71 1.07 5.75
N VAL A 84 4.49 2.21 6.37
CA VAL A 84 5.17 3.48 6.02
C VAL A 84 6.58 3.43 6.59
N GLN A 85 7.55 3.22 5.73
CA GLN A 85 8.96 3.09 6.07
C GLN A 85 9.72 4.33 5.60
N ILE A 86 10.49 4.95 6.48
CA ILE A 86 11.30 6.13 6.16
C ILE A 86 12.76 5.72 6.26
N LEU A 87 13.37 5.41 5.11
CA LEU A 87 14.78 5.11 4.99
C LEU A 87 15.57 6.42 4.91
N ALA A 88 16.53 6.65 5.80
CA ALA A 88 17.20 7.93 5.92
C ALA A 88 18.72 7.77 6.11
N LYS A 89 19.47 8.83 5.85
CA LYS A 89 20.88 8.92 6.20
C LYS A 89 21.09 8.80 7.72
N PRO A 90 22.20 8.23 8.19
CA PRO A 90 22.54 8.23 9.61
C PRO A 90 22.47 9.64 10.21
N GLY A 91 21.87 9.74 11.41
CA GLY A 91 21.69 11.00 12.11
C GLY A 91 20.32 11.68 11.89
N ILE A 92 19.48 11.13 11.03
CA ILE A 92 18.05 11.49 10.90
C ILE A 92 17.27 10.43 11.67
N ASN A 93 16.74 10.75 12.84
CA ASN A 93 16.14 9.76 13.75
C ASN A 93 14.65 10.00 14.01
N THR A 94 14.14 11.20 13.72
CA THR A 94 12.74 11.59 13.88
C THR A 94 12.19 12.19 12.60
N VAL A 95 10.86 12.26 12.46
CA VAL A 95 10.23 12.93 11.32
C VAL A 95 10.61 14.42 11.30
N SER A 96 10.73 15.04 12.46
CA SER A 96 11.13 16.46 12.56
C SER A 96 12.55 16.73 12.05
N ASP A 97 13.47 15.75 12.07
CA ASP A 97 14.83 15.90 11.52
C ASP A 97 14.82 16.03 9.98
N LEU A 98 13.70 15.73 9.35
CA LEU A 98 13.53 15.89 7.89
C LEU A 98 13.38 17.35 7.45
N LYS A 99 13.21 18.29 8.38
CA LYS A 99 13.15 19.72 8.05
C LYS A 99 14.41 20.19 7.31
N GLY A 100 14.23 20.83 6.17
CA GLY A 100 15.29 21.31 5.29
C GLY A 100 16.02 20.21 4.49
N LYS A 101 15.56 18.96 4.59
CA LYS A 101 16.17 17.82 3.88
C LYS A 101 15.58 17.64 2.49
N THR A 102 16.32 16.94 1.64
CA THR A 102 15.82 16.49 0.34
C THR A 102 15.28 15.06 0.49
N ILE A 103 14.00 14.86 0.15
CA ILE A 103 13.26 13.64 0.48
C ILE A 103 12.56 13.10 -0.76
N CYS A 104 12.71 11.81 -1.07
CA CYS A 104 11.86 11.13 -2.03
C CYS A 104 10.54 10.75 -1.34
N VAL A 105 9.43 11.29 -1.84
CA VAL A 105 8.09 11.11 -1.27
C VAL A 105 7.25 10.04 -2.01
N GLY A 106 7.85 9.33 -2.96
CA GLY A 106 7.17 8.35 -3.82
C GLY A 106 6.85 8.91 -5.22
N ASP A 107 6.30 8.06 -6.08
CA ASP A 107 5.86 8.47 -7.42
C ASP A 107 4.71 9.47 -7.35
N VAL A 108 4.62 10.36 -8.34
CA VAL A 108 3.50 11.29 -8.46
C VAL A 108 2.19 10.51 -8.57
N GLY A 109 1.20 10.83 -7.73
CA GLY A 109 -0.09 10.15 -7.71
C GLY A 109 -0.03 8.75 -7.10
N SER A 110 1.03 8.40 -6.38
CA SER A 110 1.07 7.17 -5.58
C SER A 110 0.45 7.38 -4.20
N GLY A 111 -0.06 6.30 -3.60
CA GLY A 111 -0.46 6.35 -2.19
C GLY A 111 0.71 6.64 -1.25
N THR A 112 1.94 6.29 -1.65
CA THR A 112 3.15 6.64 -0.91
C THR A 112 3.33 8.16 -0.81
N GLU A 113 3.10 8.89 -1.89
CA GLU A 113 3.16 10.36 -1.86
C GLU A 113 2.13 10.93 -0.88
N ILE A 114 0.91 10.42 -0.89
CA ILE A 114 -0.16 10.84 0.03
C ILE A 114 0.26 10.58 1.48
N ASN A 115 0.68 9.36 1.80
CA ASN A 115 1.05 9.02 3.18
C ASN A 115 2.33 9.74 3.64
N ALA A 116 3.29 10.02 2.75
CA ALA A 116 4.44 10.84 3.08
C ALA A 116 4.01 12.23 3.55
N TRP A 117 3.10 12.88 2.83
CA TRP A 117 2.59 14.20 3.23
C TRP A 117 1.72 14.15 4.49
N GLN A 118 1.01 13.06 4.74
CA GLN A 118 0.27 12.86 5.99
C GLN A 118 1.20 12.76 7.19
N VAL A 119 2.25 11.95 7.11
CA VAL A 119 3.24 11.77 8.19
C VAL A 119 4.02 13.07 8.43
N LEU A 120 4.50 13.73 7.38
CA LEU A 120 5.20 15.01 7.48
C LEU A 120 4.28 16.09 8.09
N GLY A 121 3.03 16.17 7.61
CA GLY A 121 2.05 17.15 8.10
C GLY A 121 1.70 16.96 9.57
N ALA A 122 1.52 15.73 10.04
CA ALA A 122 1.29 15.41 11.43
C ALA A 122 2.47 15.81 12.35
N ALA A 123 3.69 15.78 11.80
CA ALA A 123 4.89 16.29 12.48
C ALA A 123 5.08 17.82 12.34
N GLY A 124 4.10 18.52 11.75
CA GLY A 124 4.13 19.98 11.56
C GLY A 124 5.02 20.44 10.40
N LEU A 125 5.41 19.55 9.49
CA LEU A 125 6.20 19.90 8.31
C LEU A 125 5.29 20.12 7.09
N THR A 126 5.52 21.22 6.38
CA THR A 126 4.82 21.59 5.15
C THR A 126 5.69 21.34 3.92
N LYS A 127 5.12 21.52 2.74
CA LYS A 127 5.88 21.43 1.48
C LYS A 127 7.03 22.45 1.38
N ASP A 128 6.94 23.55 2.10
CA ASP A 128 7.98 24.58 2.15
C ASP A 128 9.12 24.25 3.13
N ASP A 129 8.90 23.26 4.03
CA ASP A 129 9.88 22.84 5.02
C ASP A 129 10.85 21.76 4.53
N VAL A 130 10.58 21.14 3.37
CA VAL A 130 11.40 20.05 2.81
C VAL A 130 11.60 20.23 1.30
N ASN A 131 12.66 19.66 0.74
CA ASN A 131 12.88 19.58 -0.70
C ASN A 131 12.37 18.23 -1.21
N ALA A 132 11.08 18.15 -1.56
CA ALA A 132 10.50 16.92 -2.03
C ALA A 132 10.90 16.60 -3.48
N VAL A 133 11.24 15.35 -3.75
CA VAL A 133 11.42 14.78 -5.08
C VAL A 133 10.52 13.56 -5.23
N ASN A 134 10.02 13.32 -6.43
CA ASN A 134 9.22 12.14 -6.74
C ASN A 134 10.08 11.08 -7.43
N GLY A 135 9.71 9.82 -7.25
CA GLY A 135 10.35 8.67 -7.89
C GLY A 135 9.88 7.35 -7.29
N SER A 136 10.16 6.27 -8.00
CA SER A 136 9.89 4.92 -7.52
C SER A 136 10.71 4.60 -6.26
N PHE A 137 10.36 3.51 -5.56
CA PHE A 137 11.15 3.06 -4.40
C PHE A 137 12.61 2.81 -4.77
N GLN A 138 12.87 2.25 -5.95
CA GLN A 138 14.23 2.01 -6.41
C GLN A 138 14.97 3.32 -6.69
N ASP A 139 14.31 4.30 -7.35
CA ASP A 139 14.91 5.61 -7.61
C ASP A 139 15.27 6.33 -6.30
N GLY A 140 14.37 6.29 -5.31
CA GLY A 140 14.59 6.85 -3.98
C GLY A 140 15.80 6.21 -3.29
N VAL A 141 15.86 4.88 -3.28
CA VAL A 141 16.98 4.14 -2.69
C VAL A 141 18.31 4.43 -3.41
N ASP A 142 18.31 4.47 -4.74
CA ASP A 142 19.53 4.74 -5.52
C ASP A 142 20.01 6.19 -5.34
N GLN A 143 19.10 7.16 -5.29
CA GLN A 143 19.44 8.55 -4.99
C GLN A 143 19.98 8.71 -3.54
N LEU A 144 19.44 7.94 -2.59
CA LEU A 144 19.94 7.93 -1.21
C LEU A 144 21.36 7.35 -1.14
N LYS A 145 21.64 6.23 -1.84
CA LYS A 145 22.99 5.63 -1.99
C LYS A 145 23.99 6.62 -2.58
N ASP A 146 23.55 7.34 -3.62
CA ASP A 146 24.38 8.36 -4.29
C ASP A 146 24.56 9.63 -3.46
N GLY A 147 23.90 9.75 -2.31
CA GLY A 147 23.95 10.94 -1.45
C GLY A 147 23.18 12.15 -1.99
N LYS A 148 22.36 11.98 -3.04
CA LYS A 148 21.60 13.05 -3.68
C LYS A 148 20.38 13.49 -2.88
N ILE A 149 19.81 12.57 -2.09
CA ILE A 149 18.72 12.83 -1.16
C ILE A 149 19.10 12.41 0.25
N ASP A 150 18.34 12.81 1.25
CA ASP A 150 18.60 12.55 2.66
C ASP A 150 17.71 11.46 3.24
N ALA A 151 16.49 11.28 2.68
CA ALA A 151 15.56 10.23 3.06
C ALA A 151 14.66 9.83 1.89
N ALA A 152 14.06 8.64 2.00
CA ALA A 152 13.08 8.13 1.06
C ALA A 152 11.93 7.44 1.80
N PHE A 153 10.70 7.81 1.45
CA PHE A 153 9.50 7.12 1.89
C PHE A 153 9.25 5.88 1.02
N THR A 154 8.86 4.80 1.68
CA THR A 154 8.43 3.56 1.06
C THR A 154 7.19 3.07 1.79
N VAL A 155 6.05 2.99 1.12
CA VAL A 155 4.80 2.44 1.68
C VAL A 155 4.50 1.15 0.94
N ALA A 156 4.81 0.05 1.59
CA ALA A 156 4.72 -1.29 0.99
C ALA A 156 4.73 -2.37 2.08
N GLY A 157 4.39 -3.58 1.68
CA GLY A 157 4.57 -4.74 2.55
C GLY A 157 6.04 -4.98 2.90
N ALA A 158 6.40 -4.87 4.19
CA ALA A 158 7.75 -5.17 4.66
C ALA A 158 7.96 -6.69 4.80
N PRO A 159 9.18 -7.23 4.55
CA PRO A 159 10.34 -6.52 4.01
C PRO A 159 10.16 -6.12 2.53
N THR A 160 10.57 -4.90 2.18
CA THR A 160 10.47 -4.37 0.82
C THR A 160 11.79 -4.56 0.08
N THR A 161 11.74 -5.05 -1.17
CA THR A 161 12.92 -5.43 -1.96
C THR A 161 13.94 -4.29 -2.07
N ALA A 162 13.51 -3.06 -2.35
CA ALA A 162 14.41 -1.91 -2.47
C ALA A 162 15.21 -1.63 -1.18
N ILE A 163 14.57 -1.78 0.00
CA ILE A 163 15.23 -1.61 1.30
C ILE A 163 16.15 -2.81 1.60
N VAL A 164 15.73 -4.04 1.26
CA VAL A 164 16.58 -5.23 1.39
C VAL A 164 17.87 -5.03 0.59
N ASP A 165 17.78 -4.59 -0.66
CA ASP A 165 18.95 -4.34 -1.52
C ASP A 165 19.83 -3.22 -0.96
N TYR A 166 19.25 -2.16 -0.42
CA TYR A 166 19.99 -1.10 0.25
C TYR A 166 20.79 -1.64 1.45
N ALA A 167 20.15 -2.41 2.31
CA ALA A 167 20.72 -2.92 3.55
C ALA A 167 21.88 -3.92 3.34
N THR A 168 22.01 -4.50 2.13
CA THR A 168 23.14 -5.41 1.82
C THR A 168 24.49 -4.69 1.71
N THR A 169 24.49 -3.42 1.34
CA THR A 169 25.71 -2.67 1.01
C THR A 169 25.87 -1.35 1.76
N ASN A 170 24.85 -0.92 2.49
CA ASN A 170 24.83 0.36 3.20
C ASN A 170 24.40 0.17 4.65
N THR A 171 24.78 1.13 5.51
CA THR A 171 24.26 1.18 6.87
C THR A 171 22.79 1.55 6.83
N LEU A 172 21.95 0.66 7.33
CA LEU A 172 20.50 0.88 7.42
C LEU A 172 20.21 1.88 8.54
N ASN A 173 19.37 2.86 8.25
CA ASN A 173 18.79 3.75 9.24
C ASN A 173 17.30 3.99 8.87
N LEU A 174 16.39 3.37 9.62
CA LEU A 174 14.96 3.58 9.51
C LEU A 174 14.53 4.53 10.62
N VAL A 175 13.76 5.57 10.26
CA VAL A 175 13.19 6.50 11.24
C VAL A 175 12.06 5.80 11.99
N SER A 176 12.17 5.75 13.32
CA SER A 176 11.15 5.20 14.21
C SER A 176 10.29 6.35 14.73
N LEU A 177 8.97 6.19 14.63
CA LEU A 177 8.03 7.17 15.16
C LEU A 177 8.05 7.15 16.70
N SER A 178 8.08 8.33 17.32
CA SER A 178 7.82 8.50 18.74
C SER A 178 6.33 8.29 19.05
N ASP A 179 6.01 8.05 20.32
CA ASP A 179 4.61 7.90 20.75
C ASP A 179 3.79 9.18 20.45
N ASP A 180 4.38 10.37 20.57
CA ASP A 180 3.73 11.65 20.27
C ASP A 180 3.48 11.81 18.75
N GLU A 181 4.45 11.44 17.91
CA GLU A 181 4.30 11.44 16.44
C GLU A 181 3.22 10.43 16.00
N LEU A 182 3.25 9.24 16.57
CA LEU A 182 2.24 8.20 16.31
C LEU A 182 0.83 8.70 16.69
N ALA A 183 0.68 9.26 17.88
CA ALA A 183 -0.60 9.79 18.33
C ALA A 183 -1.12 10.93 17.44
N ALA A 184 -0.24 11.86 17.04
CA ALA A 184 -0.60 12.95 16.13
C ALA A 184 -1.03 12.45 14.75
N ILE A 185 -0.32 11.44 14.20
CA ILE A 185 -0.69 10.83 12.93
C ILE A 185 -2.07 10.16 13.04
N GLN A 186 -2.31 9.35 14.06
CA GLN A 186 -3.57 8.64 14.25
C GLN A 186 -4.75 9.55 14.57
N GLU A 187 -4.53 10.68 15.23
CA GLU A 187 -5.55 11.71 15.45
C GLU A 187 -5.97 12.37 14.13
N ALA A 188 -5.00 12.70 13.28
CA ALA A 188 -5.26 13.36 12.00
C ALA A 188 -5.76 12.38 10.92
N TYR A 189 -5.28 11.14 10.96
CA TYR A 189 -5.53 10.09 9.95
C TYR A 189 -5.84 8.75 10.61
N PRO A 190 -7.07 8.53 11.10
CA PRO A 190 -7.44 7.34 11.90
C PRO A 190 -7.28 5.99 11.17
N PHE A 191 -7.18 5.98 9.85
CA PHE A 191 -6.93 4.78 9.05
C PHE A 191 -5.44 4.39 9.01
N LEU A 192 -4.52 5.27 9.42
CA LEU A 192 -3.12 4.91 9.62
C LEU A 192 -2.96 4.24 10.98
N ILE A 193 -2.88 2.92 10.98
CA ILE A 193 -2.74 2.12 12.20
C ILE A 193 -1.28 1.95 12.58
N ARG A 194 -0.99 1.73 13.88
CA ARG A 194 0.36 1.34 14.32
C ARG A 194 0.77 0.01 13.68
N ASP A 195 2.00 -0.03 13.17
CA ASP A 195 2.61 -1.23 12.59
C ASP A 195 4.12 -1.22 12.90
N ASP A 196 4.57 -2.12 13.74
CA ASP A 196 5.96 -2.17 14.17
C ASP A 196 6.74 -3.16 13.30
N LEU A 197 7.86 -2.71 12.75
CA LEU A 197 8.83 -3.58 12.10
C LEU A 197 9.70 -4.26 13.16
N ALA A 198 9.54 -5.55 13.32
CA ALA A 198 10.33 -6.32 14.28
C ALA A 198 11.82 -6.28 13.95
N ALA A 199 12.66 -6.27 14.98
CA ALA A 199 14.12 -6.38 14.83
C ALA A 199 14.47 -7.58 13.93
N GLY A 200 15.44 -7.37 13.03
CA GLY A 200 15.86 -8.39 12.07
C GLY A 200 14.97 -8.51 10.82
N THR A 201 13.96 -7.65 10.63
CA THR A 201 13.22 -7.57 9.35
C THR A 201 14.15 -7.26 8.18
N TYR A 202 15.14 -6.41 8.42
CA TYR A 202 16.20 -6.08 7.46
C TYR A 202 17.58 -6.33 8.06
N THR A 203 18.55 -6.60 7.19
CA THR A 203 19.96 -6.70 7.62
C THR A 203 20.43 -5.39 8.26
N GLY A 204 20.97 -5.46 9.46
CA GLY A 204 21.43 -4.28 10.22
C GLY A 204 20.33 -3.55 11.00
N GLN A 205 19.13 -4.08 11.06
CA GLN A 205 18.05 -3.59 11.93
C GLN A 205 18.09 -4.37 13.26
N ASP A 206 18.75 -3.81 14.27
CA ASP A 206 18.98 -4.48 15.57
C ASP A 206 17.84 -4.26 16.58
N ALA A 207 16.92 -3.34 16.30
CA ALA A 207 15.78 -3.01 17.17
C ALA A 207 14.48 -2.91 16.38
N ASP A 208 13.34 -2.99 17.09
CA ASP A 208 12.03 -2.71 16.53
C ASP A 208 11.97 -1.25 16.05
N VAL A 209 11.24 -1.01 14.96
CA VAL A 209 11.00 0.33 14.42
C VAL A 209 9.49 0.56 14.44
N THR A 210 9.05 1.55 15.22
CA THR A 210 7.64 1.94 15.24
C THR A 210 7.27 2.72 13.98
N CYS A 211 6.29 2.21 13.27
CA CYS A 211 5.76 2.78 12.04
C CYS A 211 4.22 2.92 12.12
N VAL A 212 3.65 3.46 11.08
CA VAL A 212 2.21 3.32 10.77
C VAL A 212 2.05 2.51 9.49
N ALA A 213 0.87 1.94 9.29
CA ALA A 213 0.52 1.23 8.07
C ALA A 213 -0.86 1.62 7.58
N ILE A 214 -1.05 1.45 6.28
CA ILE A 214 -2.32 1.51 5.58
C ILE A 214 -2.66 0.14 5.00
N GLN A 215 -3.94 -0.20 4.86
CA GLN A 215 -4.33 -1.47 4.28
C GLN A 215 -4.24 -1.43 2.75
N ALA A 216 -3.52 -2.39 2.15
CA ALA A 216 -3.63 -2.71 0.73
C ALA A 216 -4.95 -3.45 0.49
N THR A 217 -5.72 -2.98 -0.48
CA THR A 217 -7.04 -3.51 -0.81
C THR A 217 -7.14 -3.91 -2.27
N LEU A 218 -7.92 -4.95 -2.53
CA LEU A 218 -8.37 -5.31 -3.84
C LEU A 218 -9.71 -4.65 -4.10
N VAL A 219 -9.84 -3.99 -5.24
CA VAL A 219 -11.08 -3.39 -5.73
C VAL A 219 -11.41 -3.93 -7.11
N ALA A 220 -12.69 -3.84 -7.50
CA ALA A 220 -13.18 -4.23 -8.81
C ALA A 220 -14.08 -3.14 -9.39
N SER A 221 -14.09 -3.00 -10.72
CA SER A 221 -15.05 -2.15 -11.43
C SER A 221 -16.47 -2.61 -11.14
N GLU A 222 -17.38 -1.65 -10.90
CA GLU A 222 -18.83 -1.94 -10.76
C GLU A 222 -19.43 -2.61 -12.00
N GLU A 223 -18.77 -2.50 -13.16
CA GLU A 223 -19.21 -3.13 -14.42
C GLU A 223 -18.86 -4.63 -14.49
N LEU A 224 -17.97 -5.14 -13.63
CA LEU A 224 -17.72 -6.57 -13.56
C LEU A 224 -18.97 -7.29 -13.03
N SER A 225 -19.30 -8.44 -13.63
CA SER A 225 -20.46 -9.20 -13.18
C SER A 225 -20.24 -9.77 -11.78
N GLU A 226 -21.35 -9.90 -11.03
CA GLU A 226 -21.36 -10.53 -9.70
C GLU A 226 -20.68 -11.90 -9.71
N ASP A 227 -20.97 -12.74 -10.73
CA ASP A 227 -20.46 -14.10 -10.80
C ASP A 227 -18.94 -14.14 -11.04
N VAL A 228 -18.39 -13.23 -11.83
CA VAL A 228 -16.91 -13.13 -12.06
C VAL A 228 -16.18 -12.76 -10.78
N VAL A 229 -16.67 -11.75 -10.06
CA VAL A 229 -16.03 -11.32 -8.82
C VAL A 229 -16.23 -12.34 -7.70
N TYR A 230 -17.40 -12.96 -7.61
CA TYR A 230 -17.66 -14.05 -6.67
C TYR A 230 -16.71 -15.24 -6.89
N GLU A 231 -16.58 -15.70 -8.16
CA GLU A 231 -15.65 -16.79 -8.52
C GLU A 231 -14.22 -16.44 -8.12
N PHE A 232 -13.78 -15.20 -8.42
CA PHE A 232 -12.43 -14.74 -8.09
C PHE A 232 -12.19 -14.74 -6.58
N VAL A 233 -13.08 -14.13 -5.79
CA VAL A 233 -12.96 -14.04 -4.33
C VAL A 233 -12.94 -15.44 -3.70
N LYS A 234 -13.86 -16.30 -4.13
CA LYS A 234 -13.90 -17.69 -3.69
C LYS A 234 -12.61 -18.43 -4.01
N ALA A 235 -12.12 -18.32 -5.26
CA ALA A 235 -10.87 -18.96 -5.65
C ALA A 235 -9.68 -18.42 -4.85
N MET A 236 -9.64 -17.13 -4.53
CA MET A 236 -8.58 -16.51 -3.73
C MET A 236 -8.55 -17.09 -2.32
N PHE A 237 -9.66 -17.16 -1.60
CA PHE A 237 -9.70 -17.70 -0.25
C PHE A 237 -9.54 -19.22 -0.21
N ASP A 238 -10.12 -19.97 -1.16
CA ASP A 238 -9.99 -21.42 -1.25
C ASP A 238 -8.53 -21.87 -1.54
N ASN A 239 -7.69 -20.98 -2.06
CA ASN A 239 -6.29 -21.26 -2.40
C ASN A 239 -5.29 -20.43 -1.58
N LYS A 240 -5.69 -19.93 -0.40
CA LYS A 240 -4.83 -19.11 0.47
C LYS A 240 -3.46 -19.73 0.71
N ASP A 241 -3.37 -21.02 0.97
CA ASP A 241 -2.11 -21.71 1.25
C ASP A 241 -1.15 -21.61 0.06
N ALA A 242 -1.62 -21.92 -1.16
CA ALA A 242 -0.82 -21.80 -2.37
C ALA A 242 -0.42 -20.34 -2.69
N LEU A 243 -1.31 -19.38 -2.41
CA LEU A 243 -0.99 -17.97 -2.53
C LEU A 243 0.09 -17.55 -1.51
N THR A 244 0.02 -18.06 -0.27
CA THR A 244 1.00 -17.79 0.78
C THR A 244 2.38 -18.39 0.46
N GLU A 245 2.43 -19.58 -0.15
CA GLU A 245 3.67 -20.15 -0.68
C GLU A 245 4.29 -19.27 -1.78
N GLY A 246 3.45 -18.62 -2.61
CA GLY A 246 3.90 -17.70 -3.65
C GLY A 246 4.36 -16.34 -3.12
N HIS A 247 3.66 -15.80 -2.12
CA HIS A 247 4.02 -14.54 -1.48
C HIS A 247 3.51 -14.46 -0.05
N ALA A 248 4.41 -14.24 0.91
CA ALA A 248 4.13 -14.26 2.35
C ALA A 248 2.99 -13.32 2.80
N LYS A 249 2.74 -12.22 2.08
CA LYS A 249 1.66 -11.27 2.39
C LYS A 249 0.26 -11.89 2.31
N PHE A 250 0.06 -12.95 1.57
CA PHE A 250 -1.22 -13.68 1.58
C PHE A 250 -1.45 -14.47 2.89
N GLY A 251 -0.43 -14.65 3.71
CA GLY A 251 -0.59 -15.20 5.07
C GLY A 251 -1.53 -14.36 5.94
N PHE A 252 -1.64 -13.05 5.67
CA PHE A 252 -2.54 -12.12 6.35
C PHE A 252 -3.98 -12.14 5.79
N LEU A 253 -4.20 -12.80 4.65
CA LEU A 253 -5.52 -12.88 4.04
C LEU A 253 -6.47 -13.68 4.93
N ASP A 254 -7.51 -13.01 5.42
CA ASP A 254 -8.53 -13.58 6.30
C ASP A 254 -9.89 -12.98 5.95
N PRO A 255 -10.95 -13.79 5.77
CA PRO A 255 -12.24 -13.28 5.32
C PRO A 255 -12.86 -12.23 6.24
N GLU A 256 -12.68 -12.36 7.57
CA GLU A 256 -13.24 -11.43 8.55
C GLU A 256 -12.56 -10.05 8.41
N THR A 257 -11.22 -10.02 8.43
CA THR A 257 -10.47 -8.77 8.30
C THR A 257 -10.55 -8.18 6.90
N ALA A 258 -10.62 -9.01 5.86
CA ALA A 258 -10.73 -8.59 4.46
C ALA A 258 -12.05 -7.87 4.17
N SER A 259 -13.15 -8.28 4.82
CA SER A 259 -14.46 -7.64 4.68
C SER A 259 -14.64 -6.44 5.63
N ALA A 260 -14.16 -6.56 6.89
CA ALA A 260 -14.33 -5.53 7.92
C ALA A 260 -13.61 -4.22 7.60
N GLY A 261 -12.54 -4.26 6.80
CA GLY A 261 -11.77 -3.08 6.39
C GLY A 261 -12.42 -2.22 5.30
N ALA A 262 -13.60 -2.60 4.79
CA ALA A 262 -14.25 -1.90 3.70
C ALA A 262 -14.57 -0.44 4.05
N THR A 263 -13.95 0.49 3.33
CA THR A 263 -14.16 1.94 3.48
C THR A 263 -15.19 2.47 2.48
N VAL A 264 -15.50 1.70 1.44
CA VAL A 264 -16.47 2.05 0.39
C VAL A 264 -17.42 0.87 0.14
N THR A 265 -18.42 1.06 -0.71
CA THR A 265 -19.38 0.02 -1.09
C THR A 265 -18.67 -1.24 -1.58
N MET A 266 -19.09 -2.39 -1.05
CA MET A 266 -18.55 -3.69 -1.47
C MET A 266 -19.16 -4.11 -2.82
N HIS A 267 -18.34 -4.75 -3.67
CA HIS A 267 -18.81 -5.33 -4.93
C HIS A 267 -19.80 -6.47 -4.65
N PRO A 268 -20.95 -6.57 -5.38
CA PRO A 268 -21.96 -7.59 -5.11
C PRO A 268 -21.43 -9.03 -5.08
N GLY A 269 -20.47 -9.36 -5.94
CA GLY A 269 -19.83 -10.69 -5.96
C GLY A 269 -19.01 -10.99 -4.70
N ALA A 270 -18.31 -10.00 -4.17
CA ALA A 270 -17.58 -10.14 -2.91
C ALA A 270 -18.54 -10.26 -1.73
N GLU A 271 -19.56 -9.39 -1.67
CA GLU A 271 -20.60 -9.43 -0.63
C GLU A 271 -21.32 -10.79 -0.60
N LYS A 272 -21.66 -11.36 -1.77
CA LYS A 272 -22.26 -12.68 -1.91
C LYS A 272 -21.38 -13.77 -1.28
N TYR A 273 -20.09 -13.76 -1.55
CA TYR A 273 -19.15 -14.71 -0.97
C TYR A 273 -19.08 -14.59 0.55
N TYR A 274 -18.91 -13.38 1.09
CA TYR A 274 -18.81 -13.17 2.53
C TYR A 274 -20.10 -13.53 3.27
N LYS A 275 -21.26 -13.30 2.68
CA LYS A 275 -22.57 -13.77 3.21
C LYS A 275 -22.67 -15.30 3.21
N GLU A 276 -22.21 -15.97 2.15
CA GLU A 276 -22.23 -17.43 2.04
C GLU A 276 -21.42 -18.11 3.15
N ILE A 277 -20.27 -17.52 3.48
CA ILE A 277 -19.42 -18.08 4.55
C ILE A 277 -19.76 -17.55 5.95
N GLY A 278 -20.76 -16.68 6.09
CA GLY A 278 -21.27 -16.20 7.38
C GLY A 278 -20.42 -15.11 8.04
N VAL A 279 -19.64 -14.37 7.27
CA VAL A 279 -18.83 -13.24 7.75
C VAL A 279 -19.63 -11.93 7.72
N LEU A 280 -20.59 -11.78 6.82
CA LEU A 280 -21.54 -10.67 6.72
C LEU A 280 -22.97 -11.10 7.00
#